data_1e53c908d6c39676d350155ab0ccbe96
#
_entry.id   1e53c908d6c39676d350155ab0ccbe96
#
_cell.length_a   1.000
_cell.length_b   1.000
_cell.length_c   1.000
_cell.angle_alpha   90.00
_cell.angle_beta   90.00
_cell.angle_gamma   90.00
#
_symmetry.space_group_name_H-M   'P 1'
#
loop_
_entity.id
_entity.type
_entity.pdbx_description
1 polymer ?
#
loop_
_entity_poly.entity_id
_entity_poly.type
_entity_poly.pdbx_seq_one_letter_code
_entity_poly.pdbx_strand_id
1 'polypeptide(L)'
;MAGFSWYLSEGFQVIIEKSKEAKCSLKDVQLRFLCPDDLEEVRALCRDWFPIEYPQSWYEDITSSERFFALAAVYKTQIIGLIVAEIKPYLKLNAEDRGILSRWFASKDTLVAYILSLGVVRSHRRSGVATMLLDVLLNHLAGPVPQPPHEHRVKAIFLHVLTTNKEAILFYEKRRFRLHSFLPYYYLIEGLLKDGFTYVYYVNGGHAPWGLYDYVKYVASAAWRGGGLYPWLWGKLRTGLTIAWHR
;
A
#
# COMPACT_ATOMS: atom_id res chain seq x y z
N MET A 1 -34.55 9.53 62.93
CA MET A 1 -34.36 9.79 61.50
C MET A 1 -32.89 9.49 61.19
N ALA A 2 -32.67 8.44 60.42
CA ALA A 2 -31.37 7.79 60.25
C ALA A 2 -30.55 8.50 59.20
N GLY A 3 -29.34 8.91 59.57
CA GLY A 3 -28.34 9.38 58.64
C GLY A 3 -27.48 8.20 58.18
N PHE A 4 -27.50 7.89 56.88
CA PHE A 4 -26.61 6.91 56.28
C PHE A 4 -25.28 7.52 56.01
N SER A 5 -24.29 7.10 56.78
CA SER A 5 -22.86 7.35 56.51
C SER A 5 -22.35 6.35 55.49
N TRP A 6 -21.92 6.80 54.30
CA TRP A 6 -21.21 5.96 53.35
C TRP A 6 -19.72 5.96 53.70
N TYR A 7 -19.23 4.86 54.23
CA TYR A 7 -17.82 4.59 54.32
C TYR A 7 -17.27 4.37 52.90
N LEU A 8 -16.42 5.31 52.49
CA LEU A 8 -15.53 5.08 51.37
C LEU A 8 -14.39 4.16 51.85
N SER A 9 -14.50 2.89 51.54
CA SER A 9 -13.41 1.94 51.71
C SER A 9 -12.33 2.18 50.64
N GLU A 10 -11.18 2.43 51.18
CA GLU A 10 -9.82 2.31 50.66
C GLU A 10 -9.61 1.74 49.25
N GLY A 11 -8.97 2.58 48.40
CA GLY A 11 -7.78 2.28 47.67
C GLY A 11 -7.69 0.99 46.85
N PHE A 12 -8.34 0.95 45.70
CA PHE A 12 -7.75 0.25 44.55
C PHE A 12 -7.00 1.27 43.70
N GLN A 13 -5.76 1.62 44.12
CA GLN A 13 -4.78 2.11 43.19
C GLN A 13 -4.45 0.94 42.24
N VAL A 14 -5.10 0.94 41.08
CA VAL A 14 -4.60 0.19 39.93
C VAL A 14 -3.27 0.86 39.57
N ILE A 15 -2.18 0.29 40.09
CA ILE A 15 -0.85 0.56 39.60
C ILE A 15 -0.85 0.06 38.17
N ILE A 16 -1.12 0.94 37.21
CA ILE A 16 -0.75 0.74 35.82
C ILE A 16 0.77 0.83 35.83
N GLU A 17 1.42 -0.27 36.18
CA GLU A 17 2.80 -0.50 35.77
C GLU A 17 2.78 -0.37 34.25
N LYS A 18 3.22 0.79 33.77
CA LYS A 18 3.76 0.91 32.41
C LYS A 18 4.99 0.00 32.40
N SER A 19 4.76 -1.30 32.21
CA SER A 19 5.81 -2.18 31.77
C SER A 19 6.33 -1.53 30.49
N LYS A 20 7.55 -1.01 30.53
CA LYS A 20 8.36 -0.77 29.35
C LYS A 20 8.57 -2.15 28.75
N GLU A 21 7.55 -2.67 28.04
CA GLU A 21 7.72 -3.82 27.20
C GLU A 21 8.89 -3.49 26.29
N ALA A 22 9.96 -4.23 26.45
CA ALA A 22 11.13 -4.10 25.62
C ALA A 22 10.65 -4.20 24.17
N LYS A 23 10.84 -3.14 23.39
CA LYS A 23 10.47 -3.13 21.97
C LYS A 23 11.08 -4.38 21.37
N CYS A 24 10.25 -5.26 20.78
CA CYS A 24 10.75 -6.47 20.14
C CYS A 24 11.85 -6.08 19.15
N SER A 25 12.97 -6.77 19.19
CA SER A 25 13.99 -6.62 18.15
C SER A 25 13.43 -7.22 16.86
N LEU A 26 13.52 -6.51 15.74
CA LEU A 26 13.13 -7.06 14.43
C LEU A 26 13.88 -8.35 14.09
N LYS A 27 15.05 -8.59 14.71
CA LYS A 27 15.83 -9.82 14.54
C LYS A 27 15.12 -11.06 15.09
N ASP A 28 14.24 -10.88 16.07
CA ASP A 28 13.51 -11.96 16.72
C ASP A 28 12.12 -12.20 16.08
N VAL A 29 11.76 -11.39 15.07
CA VAL A 29 10.51 -11.54 14.34
C VAL A 29 10.72 -12.50 13.18
N GLN A 30 9.91 -13.54 13.14
CA GLN A 30 9.88 -14.51 12.04
C GLN A 30 8.75 -14.17 11.07
N LEU A 31 9.02 -14.33 9.77
CA LEU A 31 8.01 -14.18 8.74
C LEU A 31 7.61 -15.55 8.21
N ARG A 32 6.31 -15.78 8.11
CA ARG A 32 5.75 -16.98 7.47
C ARG A 32 4.42 -16.69 6.80
N PHE A 33 4.06 -17.48 5.82
CA PHE A 33 2.71 -17.40 5.27
C PHE A 33 1.67 -17.85 6.32
N LEU A 34 0.46 -17.29 6.18
CA LEU A 34 -0.68 -17.73 6.97
C LEU A 34 -1.06 -19.17 6.59
N CYS A 35 -1.61 -19.90 7.54
CA CYS A 35 -2.15 -21.24 7.34
C CYS A 35 -3.55 -21.35 7.97
N PRO A 36 -4.32 -22.42 7.68
CA PRO A 36 -5.68 -22.58 8.21
C PRO A 36 -5.78 -22.51 9.74
N ASP A 37 -4.74 -22.95 10.44
CA ASP A 37 -4.70 -22.91 11.92
C ASP A 37 -4.66 -21.48 12.49
N ASP A 38 -4.26 -20.49 11.67
CA ASP A 38 -4.20 -19.08 12.07
C ASP A 38 -5.55 -18.36 12.01
N LEU A 39 -6.59 -18.98 11.46
CA LEU A 39 -7.86 -18.36 11.12
C LEU A 39 -8.47 -17.56 12.27
N GLU A 40 -8.58 -18.18 13.45
CA GLU A 40 -9.22 -17.53 14.61
C GLU A 40 -8.36 -16.40 15.17
N GLU A 41 -7.04 -16.55 15.22
CA GLU A 41 -6.11 -15.50 15.66
C GLU A 41 -6.17 -14.31 14.70
N VAL A 42 -6.11 -14.56 13.39
CA VAL A 42 -6.21 -13.52 12.33
C VAL A 42 -7.54 -12.78 12.40
N ARG A 43 -8.64 -13.52 12.62
CA ARG A 43 -9.98 -12.91 12.79
C ARG A 43 -10.01 -11.96 13.98
N ALA A 44 -9.50 -12.39 15.13
CA ALA A 44 -9.45 -11.56 16.33
C ALA A 44 -8.61 -10.30 16.11
N LEU A 45 -7.46 -10.42 15.48
CA LEU A 45 -6.58 -9.30 15.16
C LEU A 45 -7.21 -8.32 14.17
N CYS A 46 -7.85 -8.81 13.11
CA CYS A 46 -8.52 -7.95 12.12
C CYS A 46 -9.67 -7.15 12.74
N ARG A 47 -10.45 -7.74 13.65
CA ARG A 47 -11.50 -7.03 14.39
C ARG A 47 -10.97 -5.90 15.28
N ASP A 48 -9.77 -6.08 15.87
CA ASP A 48 -9.14 -5.02 16.67
C ASP A 48 -8.50 -3.91 15.81
N TRP A 49 -8.03 -4.25 14.60
CA TRP A 49 -7.26 -3.31 13.78
C TRP A 49 -8.10 -2.51 12.79
N PHE A 50 -9.16 -3.11 12.24
CA PHE A 50 -9.93 -2.52 11.14
C PHE A 50 -11.37 -2.25 11.58
N PRO A 51 -11.91 -1.08 11.24
CA PRO A 51 -13.31 -0.74 11.53
C PRO A 51 -14.28 -1.37 10.51
N ILE A 52 -13.90 -2.48 9.89
CA ILE A 52 -14.64 -3.17 8.84
C ILE A 52 -14.71 -4.64 9.23
N GLU A 53 -15.91 -5.22 9.20
CA GLU A 53 -16.08 -6.65 9.36
C GLU A 53 -15.93 -7.35 8.02
N TYR A 54 -15.04 -8.34 7.98
CA TYR A 54 -14.86 -9.20 6.82
C TYR A 54 -15.74 -10.46 6.98
N PRO A 55 -16.29 -11.00 5.88
CA PRO A 55 -17.05 -12.24 5.93
C PRO A 55 -16.14 -13.42 6.31
N GLN A 56 -16.74 -14.48 6.86
CA GLN A 56 -16.01 -15.70 7.26
C GLN A 56 -15.19 -16.28 6.10
N SER A 57 -15.76 -16.34 4.90
CA SER A 57 -15.09 -16.86 3.71
C SER A 57 -13.80 -16.10 3.37
N TRP A 58 -13.71 -14.81 3.69
CA TRP A 58 -12.49 -14.05 3.46
C TRP A 58 -11.34 -14.53 4.34
N TYR A 59 -11.61 -14.85 5.61
CA TYR A 59 -10.59 -15.40 6.51
C TYR A 59 -10.14 -16.80 6.06
N GLU A 60 -11.07 -17.63 5.61
CA GLU A 60 -10.78 -18.95 5.05
C GLU A 60 -9.90 -18.82 3.79
N ASP A 61 -10.24 -17.90 2.90
CA ASP A 61 -9.50 -17.66 1.66
C ASP A 61 -8.06 -17.22 1.93
N ILE A 62 -7.82 -16.25 2.82
CA ILE A 62 -6.46 -15.71 3.05
C ILE A 62 -5.57 -16.67 3.84
N THR A 63 -6.14 -17.66 4.52
CA THR A 63 -5.38 -18.67 5.28
C THR A 63 -5.18 -19.98 4.52
N SER A 64 -5.88 -20.22 3.40
CA SER A 64 -5.84 -21.50 2.70
C SER A 64 -5.60 -21.41 1.18
N SER A 65 -5.84 -20.25 0.55
CA SER A 65 -5.79 -20.11 -0.90
C SER A 65 -4.48 -19.48 -1.38
N GLU A 66 -3.83 -20.12 -2.36
CA GLU A 66 -2.64 -19.58 -3.04
C GLU A 66 -2.91 -18.30 -3.86
N ARG A 67 -4.17 -17.90 -3.99
CA ARG A 67 -4.58 -16.67 -4.68
C ARG A 67 -4.08 -15.42 -3.96
N PHE A 68 -3.87 -15.52 -2.64
CA PHE A 68 -3.45 -14.42 -1.80
C PHE A 68 -1.99 -14.56 -1.38
N PHE A 69 -1.27 -13.46 -1.46
CA PHE A 69 -0.03 -13.30 -0.73
C PHE A 69 -0.39 -12.88 0.70
N ALA A 70 -0.43 -13.82 1.62
CA ALA A 70 -0.85 -13.59 3.00
C ALA A 70 0.30 -13.93 3.96
N LEU A 71 1.06 -12.90 4.40
CA LEU A 71 2.28 -13.04 5.19
C LEU A 71 2.06 -12.52 6.60
N ALA A 72 2.45 -13.30 7.62
CA ALA A 72 2.44 -12.95 9.02
C ALA A 72 3.85 -12.64 9.53
N ALA A 73 3.93 -11.68 10.44
CA ALA A 73 5.07 -11.43 11.30
C ALA A 73 4.79 -12.03 12.69
N VAL A 74 5.60 -12.97 13.11
CA VAL A 74 5.41 -13.75 14.34
C VAL A 74 6.54 -13.44 15.33
N TYR A 75 6.16 -13.15 16.56
CA TYR A 75 7.08 -12.96 17.67
C TYR A 75 6.63 -13.78 18.87
N LYS A 76 7.50 -14.62 19.41
CA LYS A 76 7.18 -15.54 20.54
C LYS A 76 5.88 -16.32 20.30
N THR A 77 5.74 -16.94 19.13
CA THR A 77 4.58 -17.75 18.71
C THR A 77 3.28 -16.97 18.41
N GLN A 78 3.21 -15.68 18.64
CA GLN A 78 2.03 -14.83 18.38
C GLN A 78 2.19 -14.02 17.10
N ILE A 79 1.11 -13.86 16.35
CA ILE A 79 1.06 -12.97 15.18
C ILE A 79 1.00 -11.52 15.69
N ILE A 80 2.06 -10.76 15.40
CA ILE A 80 2.16 -9.34 15.77
C ILE A 80 1.86 -8.39 14.61
N GLY A 81 1.75 -8.90 13.40
CA GLY A 81 1.40 -8.14 12.21
C GLY A 81 1.14 -9.06 11.03
N LEU A 82 0.38 -8.58 10.06
CA LEU A 82 0.16 -9.29 8.81
C LEU A 82 -0.02 -8.33 7.63
N ILE A 83 0.28 -8.83 6.43
CA ILE A 83 -0.05 -8.18 5.16
C ILE A 83 -0.76 -9.20 4.28
N VAL A 84 -1.85 -8.76 3.65
CA VAL A 84 -2.59 -9.56 2.67
C VAL A 84 -2.67 -8.79 1.37
N ALA A 85 -2.27 -9.41 0.26
CA ALA A 85 -2.41 -8.86 -1.07
C ALA A 85 -2.98 -9.90 -2.04
N GLU A 86 -3.82 -9.45 -2.97
CA GLU A 86 -4.38 -10.24 -4.06
C GLU A 86 -3.68 -9.86 -5.36
N ILE A 87 -3.14 -10.87 -6.07
CA ILE A 87 -2.60 -10.68 -7.41
C ILE A 87 -3.68 -11.04 -8.42
N LYS A 88 -4.08 -10.08 -9.25
CA LYS A 88 -5.19 -10.26 -10.20
C LYS A 88 -4.93 -9.61 -11.56
N PRO A 89 -5.60 -10.09 -12.63
CA PRO A 89 -5.52 -9.45 -13.93
C PRO A 89 -5.99 -8.01 -13.91
N TYR A 90 -5.23 -7.11 -14.54
CA TYR A 90 -5.58 -5.69 -14.64
C TYR A 90 -6.97 -5.46 -15.24
N LEU A 91 -7.35 -6.28 -16.23
CA LEU A 91 -8.66 -6.16 -16.88
C LEU A 91 -9.85 -6.55 -15.98
N LYS A 92 -9.58 -7.21 -14.84
CA LYS A 92 -10.61 -7.59 -13.84
C LYS A 92 -10.74 -6.56 -12.70
N LEU A 93 -10.08 -5.42 -12.82
CA LEU A 93 -10.23 -4.35 -11.84
C LEU A 93 -11.63 -3.73 -11.88
N ASN A 94 -12.07 -3.27 -10.72
CA ASN A 94 -13.28 -2.47 -10.58
C ASN A 94 -13.15 -1.15 -11.35
N ALA A 95 -14.27 -0.50 -11.64
CA ALA A 95 -14.31 0.70 -12.48
C ALA A 95 -13.44 1.84 -11.91
N GLU A 96 -13.43 1.99 -10.57
CA GLU A 96 -12.67 3.00 -9.83
C GLU A 96 -11.15 2.85 -9.97
N ASP A 97 -10.67 1.63 -10.24
CA ASP A 97 -9.24 1.31 -10.30
C ASP A 97 -8.70 1.15 -11.73
N ARG A 98 -9.58 1.17 -12.75
CA ARG A 98 -9.16 0.93 -14.14
C ARG A 98 -8.16 1.95 -14.71
N GLY A 99 -8.03 3.10 -14.08
CA GLY A 99 -7.14 4.16 -14.51
C GLY A 99 -5.72 4.08 -13.92
N ILE A 100 -5.42 3.11 -13.06
CA ILE A 100 -4.11 3.06 -12.36
C ILE A 100 -2.94 2.80 -13.30
N LEU A 101 -3.15 2.14 -14.44
CA LEU A 101 -2.12 1.87 -15.44
C LEU A 101 -2.45 2.53 -16.78
N SER A 102 -1.41 2.90 -17.52
CA SER A 102 -1.52 3.33 -18.91
C SER A 102 -2.19 2.26 -19.78
N ARG A 103 -2.94 2.70 -20.80
CA ARG A 103 -3.61 1.81 -21.76
C ARG A 103 -2.67 0.83 -22.48
N TRP A 104 -1.37 1.14 -22.54
CA TRP A 104 -0.35 0.25 -23.09
C TRP A 104 -0.28 -1.09 -22.35
N PHE A 105 -0.67 -1.12 -21.07
CA PHE A 105 -0.70 -2.31 -20.24
C PHE A 105 -2.05 -3.04 -20.26
N ALA A 106 -3.02 -2.60 -21.05
CA ALA A 106 -4.33 -3.23 -21.15
C ALA A 106 -4.27 -4.55 -21.92
N SER A 107 -3.59 -5.55 -21.37
CA SER A 107 -3.48 -6.91 -21.92
C SER A 107 -3.99 -7.94 -20.91
N LYS A 108 -4.31 -9.14 -21.43
CA LYS A 108 -4.74 -10.26 -20.59
C LYS A 108 -3.65 -10.75 -19.63
N ASP A 109 -2.40 -10.48 -19.96
CA ASP A 109 -1.23 -10.94 -19.22
C ASP A 109 -0.76 -9.92 -18.17
N THR A 110 -1.30 -8.71 -18.18
CA THR A 110 -0.94 -7.69 -17.20
C THR A 110 -1.61 -7.97 -15.86
N LEU A 111 -0.80 -8.10 -14.83
CA LEU A 111 -1.25 -8.29 -13.46
C LEU A 111 -1.03 -7.03 -12.64
N VAL A 112 -1.82 -6.90 -11.59
CA VAL A 112 -1.69 -5.90 -10.53
C VAL A 112 -1.83 -6.59 -9.18
N ALA A 113 -1.23 -6.01 -8.16
CA ALA A 113 -1.38 -6.49 -6.79
C ALA A 113 -2.20 -5.48 -5.97
N TYR A 114 -3.24 -5.95 -5.34
CA TYR A 114 -4.10 -5.15 -4.46
C TYR A 114 -3.79 -5.50 -2.99
N ILE A 115 -3.24 -4.56 -2.23
CA ILE A 115 -3.06 -4.72 -0.78
C ILE A 115 -4.42 -4.55 -0.11
N LEU A 116 -4.97 -5.66 0.36
CA LEU A 116 -6.27 -5.70 1.04
C LEU A 116 -6.15 -5.24 2.50
N SER A 117 -5.08 -5.67 3.19
CA SER A 117 -4.87 -5.31 4.59
C SER A 117 -3.38 -5.29 4.93
N LEU A 118 -3.01 -4.38 5.84
CA LEU A 118 -1.72 -4.32 6.50
C LEU A 118 -1.96 -3.82 7.92
N GLY A 119 -1.73 -4.67 8.91
CA GLY A 119 -1.96 -4.36 10.31
C GLY A 119 -0.81 -4.81 11.20
N VAL A 120 -0.67 -4.12 12.34
CA VAL A 120 0.31 -4.45 13.38
C VAL A 120 -0.31 -4.19 14.76
N VAL A 121 -0.15 -5.13 15.67
CA VAL A 121 -0.57 -5.03 17.08
C VAL A 121 -0.06 -3.73 17.69
N ARG A 122 -0.90 -3.04 18.46
CA ARG A 122 -0.61 -1.69 18.99
C ARG A 122 0.72 -1.60 19.74
N SER A 123 1.03 -2.60 20.59
CA SER A 123 2.29 -2.67 21.35
C SER A 123 3.54 -2.77 20.47
N HIS A 124 3.40 -3.27 19.23
CA HIS A 124 4.49 -3.46 18.27
C HIS A 124 4.50 -2.43 17.13
N ARG A 125 3.59 -1.44 17.17
CA ARG A 125 3.62 -0.34 16.19
C ARG A 125 4.89 0.51 16.35
N ARG A 126 5.31 1.15 15.25
CA ARG A 126 6.52 2.01 15.17
C ARG A 126 7.83 1.27 15.44
N SER A 127 7.82 -0.07 15.46
CA SER A 127 9.00 -0.93 15.59
C SER A 127 9.61 -1.36 14.26
N GLY A 128 8.95 -1.05 13.12
CA GLY A 128 9.41 -1.45 11.78
C GLY A 128 8.72 -2.68 11.20
N VAL A 129 7.86 -3.38 11.95
CA VAL A 129 7.16 -4.60 11.48
C VAL A 129 6.36 -4.37 10.19
N ALA A 130 5.56 -3.30 10.10
CA ALA A 130 4.81 -2.98 8.88
C ALA A 130 5.74 -2.73 7.68
N THR A 131 6.92 -2.13 7.93
CA THR A 131 7.94 -1.92 6.90
C THR A 131 8.46 -3.24 6.38
N MET A 132 8.85 -4.14 7.29
CA MET A 132 9.37 -5.44 6.94
C MET A 132 8.37 -6.28 6.13
N LEU A 133 7.10 -6.29 6.53
CA LEU A 133 6.03 -6.99 5.80
C LEU A 133 5.85 -6.42 4.38
N LEU A 134 5.79 -5.09 4.27
CA LEU A 134 5.62 -4.43 2.97
C LEU A 134 6.85 -4.64 2.08
N ASP A 135 8.07 -4.53 2.62
CA ASP A 135 9.31 -4.70 1.84
C ASP A 135 9.41 -6.13 1.28
N VAL A 136 8.97 -7.16 2.04
CA VAL A 136 8.93 -8.54 1.52
C VAL A 136 7.94 -8.67 0.37
N LEU A 137 6.73 -8.09 0.47
CA LEU A 137 5.77 -8.06 -0.63
C LEU A 137 6.35 -7.35 -1.86
N LEU A 138 6.95 -6.15 -1.68
CA LEU A 138 7.52 -5.39 -2.77
C LEU A 138 8.67 -6.14 -3.45
N ASN A 139 9.56 -6.77 -2.69
CA ASN A 139 10.66 -7.58 -3.21
C ASN A 139 10.16 -8.83 -3.95
N HIS A 140 9.10 -9.47 -3.44
CA HIS A 140 8.47 -10.61 -4.08
C HIS A 140 7.91 -10.24 -5.47
N LEU A 141 7.29 -9.06 -5.61
CA LEU A 141 6.63 -8.62 -6.84
C LEU A 141 7.56 -7.87 -7.82
N ALA A 142 8.66 -7.28 -7.34
CA ALA A 142 9.56 -6.43 -8.13
C ALA A 142 11.02 -6.91 -8.17
N GLY A 143 11.33 -8.01 -7.51
CA GLY A 143 12.71 -8.51 -7.35
C GLY A 143 13.36 -8.94 -8.67
N PRO A 144 14.71 -8.84 -8.75
CA PRO A 144 15.49 -9.24 -9.94
C PRO A 144 15.70 -10.75 -10.07
N VAL A 145 15.20 -11.55 -9.10
CA VAL A 145 15.36 -13.00 -9.12
C VAL A 145 14.48 -13.58 -10.23
N PRO A 146 14.95 -14.59 -11.01
CA PRO A 146 14.13 -15.30 -11.97
C PRO A 146 12.98 -16.00 -11.23
N GLN A 147 11.89 -15.31 -11.14
CA GLN A 147 10.63 -15.78 -10.58
C GLN A 147 9.85 -16.44 -11.71
N PRO A 148 8.86 -17.30 -11.42
CA PRO A 148 8.03 -17.88 -12.48
C PRO A 148 7.54 -16.79 -13.44
N PRO A 149 7.43 -17.06 -14.74
CA PRO A 149 7.15 -16.05 -15.77
C PRO A 149 5.88 -15.23 -15.55
N HIS A 150 5.07 -15.61 -14.55
CA HIS A 150 3.85 -14.90 -14.17
C HIS A 150 4.10 -13.64 -13.34
N GLU A 151 5.17 -13.57 -12.56
CA GLU A 151 5.40 -12.47 -11.58
C GLU A 151 5.96 -11.20 -12.22
N HIS A 152 6.70 -11.32 -13.33
CA HIS A 152 7.12 -10.14 -14.13
C HIS A 152 5.94 -9.39 -14.76
N ARG A 153 4.74 -9.92 -14.68
CA ARG A 153 3.52 -9.31 -15.24
C ARG A 153 2.89 -8.28 -14.31
N VAL A 154 3.22 -8.29 -13.01
CA VAL A 154 2.72 -7.27 -12.08
C VAL A 154 3.34 -5.92 -12.45
N LYS A 155 2.51 -4.94 -12.77
CA LYS A 155 2.91 -3.60 -13.21
C LYS A 155 2.61 -2.51 -12.19
N ALA A 156 1.68 -2.76 -11.29
CA ALA A 156 1.33 -1.84 -10.22
C ALA A 156 0.91 -2.60 -8.97
N ILE A 157 1.21 -2.00 -7.82
CA ILE A 157 0.72 -2.42 -6.51
C ILE A 157 -0.11 -1.26 -5.99
N PHE A 158 -1.35 -1.50 -5.58
CA PHE A 158 -2.25 -0.45 -5.15
C PHE A 158 -3.01 -0.83 -3.89
N LEU A 159 -3.57 0.17 -3.24
CA LEU A 159 -4.38 0.02 -2.04
C LEU A 159 -5.41 1.13 -1.95
N HIS A 160 -6.44 0.90 -1.13
CA HIS A 160 -7.35 1.92 -0.70
C HIS A 160 -7.09 2.28 0.77
N VAL A 161 -7.24 3.55 1.10
CA VAL A 161 -7.04 4.05 2.47
C VAL A 161 -8.06 5.13 2.78
N LEU A 162 -8.58 5.13 4.01
CA LEU A 162 -9.46 6.20 4.49
C LEU A 162 -8.74 7.55 4.44
N THR A 163 -9.43 8.59 3.96
CA THR A 163 -8.87 9.96 3.90
C THR A 163 -8.46 10.50 5.26
N THR A 164 -9.06 9.98 6.33
CA THR A 164 -8.76 10.34 7.71
C THR A 164 -7.60 9.57 8.32
N ASN A 165 -7.13 8.47 7.70
CA ASN A 165 -6.02 7.65 8.21
C ASN A 165 -4.65 8.24 7.82
N LYS A 166 -4.33 9.38 8.42
CA LYS A 166 -3.10 10.14 8.15
C LYS A 166 -1.83 9.32 8.38
N GLU A 167 -1.84 8.42 9.37
CA GLU A 167 -0.66 7.57 9.68
C GLU A 167 -0.37 6.58 8.56
N ALA A 168 -1.39 5.90 8.03
CA ALA A 168 -1.23 4.99 6.90
C ALA A 168 -0.84 5.75 5.62
N ILE A 169 -1.45 6.89 5.35
CA ILE A 169 -1.11 7.75 4.19
C ILE A 169 0.38 8.10 4.24
N LEU A 170 0.86 8.68 5.33
CA LEU A 170 2.28 9.03 5.49
C LEU A 170 3.21 7.81 5.42
N PHE A 171 2.76 6.65 5.90
CA PHE A 171 3.51 5.41 5.81
C PHE A 171 3.72 4.98 4.37
N TYR A 172 2.67 4.99 3.54
CA TYR A 172 2.75 4.60 2.13
C TYR A 172 3.48 5.64 1.27
N GLU A 173 3.23 6.93 1.47
CA GLU A 173 3.94 8.01 0.76
C GLU A 173 5.46 7.96 0.97
N LYS A 174 5.93 7.72 2.21
CA LYS A 174 7.36 7.53 2.51
C LYS A 174 7.96 6.32 1.78
N ARG A 175 7.13 5.38 1.31
CA ARG A 175 7.54 4.22 0.52
C ARG A 175 7.24 4.36 -0.96
N ARG A 176 7.12 5.63 -1.43
CA ARG A 176 6.94 5.99 -2.83
C ARG A 176 5.60 5.57 -3.45
N PHE A 177 4.64 5.15 -2.65
CA PHE A 177 3.26 5.11 -3.12
C PHE A 177 2.79 6.52 -3.40
N ARG A 178 2.05 6.69 -4.49
CA ARG A 178 1.52 7.99 -4.93
C ARG A 178 0.02 7.98 -4.93
N LEU A 179 -0.57 9.09 -4.49
CA LEU A 179 -2.00 9.31 -4.64
C LEU A 179 -2.38 9.21 -6.12
N HIS A 180 -3.35 8.36 -6.40
CA HIS A 180 -3.91 8.18 -7.75
C HIS A 180 -5.28 8.81 -7.89
N SER A 181 -6.24 8.49 -7.02
CA SER A 181 -7.60 8.99 -7.11
C SER A 181 -8.23 9.20 -5.73
N PHE A 182 -9.20 10.11 -5.70
CA PHE A 182 -10.11 10.30 -4.59
C PHE A 182 -11.37 9.45 -4.84
N LEU A 183 -11.81 8.73 -3.82
CA LEU A 183 -12.96 7.83 -3.85
C LEU A 183 -14.02 8.35 -2.87
N PRO A 184 -15.01 9.11 -3.34
CA PRO A 184 -16.08 9.60 -2.47
C PRO A 184 -16.97 8.45 -2.02
N TYR A 185 -17.36 8.47 -0.74
CA TYR A 185 -18.31 7.52 -0.14
C TYR A 185 -17.92 6.04 -0.31
N TYR A 186 -16.63 5.75 -0.35
CA TYR A 186 -16.10 4.43 -0.67
C TYR A 186 -16.30 3.41 0.45
N TYR A 187 -16.14 3.83 1.70
CA TYR A 187 -16.27 2.97 2.87
C TYR A 187 -17.60 3.18 3.56
N LEU A 188 -18.23 2.08 3.98
CA LEU A 188 -19.36 2.11 4.91
C LEU A 188 -18.85 1.59 6.27
N ILE A 189 -18.71 2.49 7.24
CA ILE A 189 -18.18 2.19 8.56
C ILE A 189 -19.22 2.64 9.60
N GLU A 190 -19.72 1.70 10.42
CA GLU A 190 -20.74 1.97 11.43
C GLU A 190 -21.96 2.72 10.87
N GLY A 191 -22.39 2.36 9.66
CA GLY A 191 -23.51 3.00 8.97
C GLY A 191 -23.21 4.37 8.37
N LEU A 192 -21.97 4.88 8.49
CA LEU A 192 -21.54 6.16 7.92
C LEU A 192 -20.67 5.95 6.68
N LEU A 193 -21.01 6.67 5.62
CA LEU A 193 -20.20 6.71 4.42
C LEU A 193 -18.92 7.55 4.66
N LYS A 194 -17.79 7.02 4.29
CA LYS A 194 -16.48 7.66 4.43
C LYS A 194 -15.73 7.63 3.11
N ASP A 195 -14.95 8.68 2.89
CA ASP A 195 -14.15 8.82 1.68
C ASP A 195 -12.85 8.03 1.78
N GLY A 196 -12.37 7.59 0.62
CA GLY A 196 -11.11 6.89 0.45
C GLY A 196 -10.18 7.57 -0.54
N PHE A 197 -8.95 7.11 -0.55
CA PHE A 197 -7.96 7.38 -1.59
C PHE A 197 -7.44 6.07 -2.15
N THR A 198 -7.18 6.02 -3.47
CA THR A 198 -6.34 4.99 -4.09
C THR A 198 -4.90 5.47 -4.11
N TYR A 199 -3.99 4.66 -3.55
CA TYR A 199 -2.54 4.86 -3.66
C TYR A 199 -1.93 3.77 -4.52
N VAL A 200 -0.95 4.13 -5.35
CA VAL A 200 -0.31 3.23 -6.32
C VAL A 200 1.21 3.30 -6.23
N TYR A 201 1.85 2.14 -6.30
CA TYR A 201 3.28 1.96 -6.47
C TYR A 201 3.54 1.19 -7.77
N TYR A 202 4.34 1.75 -8.68
CA TYR A 202 4.63 1.14 -9.98
C TYR A 202 5.87 0.28 -9.92
N VAL A 203 5.78 -0.92 -10.51
CA VAL A 203 6.86 -1.92 -10.58
C VAL A 203 7.04 -2.42 -12.01
N ASN A 204 8.16 -3.05 -12.29
CA ASN A 204 8.43 -3.77 -13.55
C ASN A 204 8.12 -2.94 -14.81
N GLY A 205 8.46 -1.64 -14.79
CA GLY A 205 8.22 -0.71 -15.89
C GLY A 205 6.77 -0.23 -16.04
N GLY A 206 5.88 -0.60 -15.12
CA GLY A 206 4.53 -0.05 -15.06
C GLY A 206 4.53 1.47 -14.81
N HIS A 207 3.54 2.17 -15.32
CA HIS A 207 3.39 3.61 -15.10
C HIS A 207 1.93 4.07 -15.25
N ALA A 208 1.61 5.21 -14.67
CA ALA A 208 0.32 5.87 -14.84
C ALA A 208 0.06 6.23 -16.31
N PRO A 209 -1.19 6.49 -16.69
CA PRO A 209 -1.50 7.16 -17.95
C PRO A 209 -0.70 8.45 -18.07
N TRP A 210 -0.07 8.67 -19.23
CA TRP A 210 0.68 9.88 -19.46
C TRP A 210 -0.26 11.07 -19.69
N GLY A 211 -0.05 12.11 -18.91
CA GLY A 211 -0.61 13.42 -19.17
C GLY A 211 0.23 14.21 -20.22
N LEU A 212 -0.29 15.33 -20.69
CA LEU A 212 0.44 16.20 -21.62
C LEU A 212 1.82 16.60 -21.07
N TYR A 213 1.92 16.87 -19.78
CA TYR A 213 3.18 17.22 -19.12
C TYR A 213 4.22 16.09 -19.20
N ASP A 214 3.80 14.83 -19.03
CA ASP A 214 4.71 13.67 -19.09
C ASP A 214 5.23 13.49 -20.51
N TYR A 215 4.39 13.74 -21.52
CA TYR A 215 4.78 13.72 -22.94
C TYR A 215 5.83 14.80 -23.24
N VAL A 216 5.59 16.04 -22.82
CA VAL A 216 6.54 17.14 -23.00
C VAL A 216 7.87 16.83 -22.29
N LYS A 217 7.82 16.35 -21.06
CA LYS A 217 9.00 15.97 -20.31
C LYS A 217 9.77 14.82 -20.96
N TYR A 218 9.08 13.82 -21.49
CA TYR A 218 9.69 12.70 -22.22
C TYR A 218 10.41 13.19 -23.47
N VAL A 219 9.75 13.98 -24.32
CA VAL A 219 10.31 14.55 -25.56
C VAL A 219 11.52 15.43 -25.21
N ALA A 220 11.41 16.30 -24.21
CA ALA A 220 12.51 17.14 -23.75
C ALA A 220 13.71 16.29 -23.26
N SER A 221 13.43 15.22 -22.49
CA SER A 221 14.49 14.33 -21.97
C SER A 221 15.15 13.48 -23.07
N ALA A 222 14.38 13.07 -24.08
CA ALA A 222 14.89 12.34 -25.24
C ALA A 222 15.75 13.25 -26.12
N ALA A 223 15.33 14.49 -26.34
CA ALA A 223 16.11 15.50 -27.03
C ALA A 223 17.43 15.82 -26.31
N TRP A 224 17.40 15.87 -24.98
CA TRP A 224 18.62 16.11 -24.17
C TRP A 224 19.58 14.94 -24.20
N ARG A 225 19.10 13.70 -24.14
CA ARG A 225 19.95 12.48 -24.17
C ARG A 225 20.48 12.14 -25.56
N GLY A 226 19.73 12.51 -26.59
CA GLY A 226 20.07 12.19 -27.98
C GLY A 226 21.09 13.12 -28.64
N GLY A 227 21.55 14.20 -27.98
CA GLY A 227 22.59 15.13 -28.48
C GLY A 227 22.29 15.77 -29.84
N GLY A 228 21.15 15.44 -30.48
CA GLY A 228 20.94 15.70 -31.92
C GLY A 228 19.99 16.82 -32.31
N LEU A 229 19.14 17.30 -31.40
CA LEU A 229 18.15 18.35 -31.77
C LEU A 229 18.62 19.77 -31.44
N TYR A 230 19.53 19.94 -30.51
CA TYR A 230 19.99 21.26 -30.10
C TYR A 230 20.77 22.04 -31.18
N PRO A 231 21.72 21.45 -31.94
CA PRO A 231 22.42 22.17 -33.01
C PRO A 231 21.48 22.57 -34.16
N TRP A 232 20.49 21.74 -34.47
CA TRP A 232 19.55 22.01 -35.58
C TRP A 232 18.53 23.12 -35.26
N LEU A 233 18.00 23.12 -34.03
CA LEU A 233 17.08 24.16 -33.56
C LEU A 233 17.78 25.52 -33.41
N TRP A 234 18.99 25.56 -32.89
CA TRP A 234 19.80 26.79 -32.79
C TRP A 234 20.23 27.31 -34.15
N GLY A 235 20.49 26.45 -35.12
CA GLY A 235 20.75 26.84 -36.49
C GLY A 235 19.58 27.57 -37.14
N LYS A 236 18.36 27.08 -36.96
CA LYS A 236 17.15 27.71 -37.51
C LYS A 236 16.73 29.01 -36.81
N LEU A 237 16.91 29.09 -35.50
CA LEU A 237 16.67 30.33 -34.75
C LEU A 237 17.66 31.45 -35.12
N ARG A 238 18.92 31.08 -35.37
CA ARG A 238 19.95 32.03 -35.77
C ARG A 238 19.71 32.58 -37.18
N THR A 239 19.25 31.75 -38.11
CA THR A 239 18.90 32.20 -39.49
C THR A 239 17.59 33.00 -39.53
N GLY A 240 16.62 32.72 -38.62
CA GLY A 240 15.38 33.49 -38.50
C GLY A 240 15.57 34.91 -37.96
N LEU A 241 16.51 35.12 -37.05
CA LEU A 241 16.82 36.43 -36.47
C LEU A 241 17.68 37.32 -37.37
N THR A 242 18.44 36.76 -38.27
CA THR A 242 19.21 37.56 -39.26
C THR A 242 18.35 38.14 -40.39
N ILE A 243 17.21 37.53 -40.68
CA ILE A 243 16.29 38.04 -41.72
C ILE A 243 15.40 39.19 -41.17
N ALA A 244 15.22 39.30 -39.86
CA ALA A 244 14.36 40.34 -39.24
C ALA A 244 15.09 41.70 -39.02
N TRP A 245 16.44 41.77 -39.23
CA TRP A 245 17.24 42.98 -39.03
C TRP A 245 17.60 43.70 -40.35
N HIS A 246 17.15 43.26 -41.50
CA HIS A 246 17.36 43.87 -42.80
C HIS A 246 16.08 44.28 -43.56
N ARG A 247 15.03 44.69 -42.79
CA ARG A 247 13.90 45.43 -43.36
C ARG A 247 13.62 46.71 -42.60
#